data_5f896a16ba065924c25f9aa6f5f799b1
#
_entry.id   5f896a16ba065924c25f9aa6f5f799b1
#
_cell.length_a   1.000
_cell.length_b   1.000
_cell.length_c   1.000
_cell.angle_alpha   90.00
_cell.angle_beta   90.00
_cell.angle_gamma   90.00
#
_symmetry.space_group_name_H-M   'P 1'
#
loop_
_entity.id
_entity.type
_entity.pdbx_description
1 polymer ?
#
loop_
_entity_poly.entity_id
_entity_poly.type
_entity_poly.pdbx_seq_one_letter_code
_entity_poly.pdbx_strand_id
1 'polypeptide(L)'
;MTTDVLFGYVTNLCLTDYFDMEKLDAARKKIAESDIPVIIIGTGAALVAPEATLVYADMARWEIQQRFRRHEVKALGIDNREEPVSLQYKRGYFNDWRICDHYKDTLFTKVDFWLDTHIAGHPKMIDRETFFCGIEKTASGPFRVVPFFDPAPWGGQWMKDVCDLDRSKQNFGWCFDCVPEENSLYFEVNGVRFELPSVDLVLLKSKEVLGEPVEARFGKRFPNPF
;
A
#
# COMPACT_ATOMS: atom_id res chain seq x y z
N MET A 1 -16.39 6.50 11.16
CA MET A 1 -15.11 6.84 11.85
C MET A 1 -15.39 7.19 13.29
N THR A 2 -14.47 6.94 14.21
CA THR A 2 -14.60 7.34 15.62
C THR A 2 -14.35 8.83 15.77
N THR A 3 -14.82 9.42 16.87
CA THR A 3 -14.55 10.82 17.23
C THR A 3 -13.14 11.05 17.76
N ASP A 4 -12.42 9.97 18.10
CA ASP A 4 -11.02 10.02 18.50
C ASP A 4 -10.15 10.58 17.36
N VAL A 5 -9.17 11.42 17.69
CA VAL A 5 -8.33 12.08 16.68
C VAL A 5 -7.34 11.09 16.04
N LEU A 6 -6.87 10.10 16.78
CA LEU A 6 -5.82 9.16 16.34
C LEU A 6 -6.37 7.76 16.07
N PHE A 7 -7.26 7.26 16.94
CA PHE A 7 -7.67 5.87 16.92
C PHE A 7 -9.01 5.65 16.21
N GLY A 8 -9.12 4.52 15.55
CA GLY A 8 -10.31 4.05 14.85
C GLY A 8 -10.46 2.54 14.97
N TYR A 9 -11.51 2.02 14.37
CA TYR A 9 -11.68 0.58 14.21
C TYR A 9 -11.23 0.16 12.81
N VAL A 10 -10.52 -0.95 12.73
CA VAL A 10 -10.21 -1.60 11.46
C VAL A 10 -11.52 -2.02 10.81
N THR A 11 -11.66 -1.70 9.53
CA THR A 11 -12.88 -1.99 8.78
C THR A 11 -12.98 -3.46 8.42
N ASN A 12 -14.23 -3.96 8.36
CA ASN A 12 -14.56 -5.26 7.78
C ASN A 12 -15.09 -5.15 6.33
N LEU A 13 -15.10 -3.94 5.77
CA LEU A 13 -15.58 -3.71 4.41
C LEU A 13 -14.62 -4.31 3.38
N CYS A 14 -15.21 -4.75 2.27
CA CYS A 14 -14.50 -5.18 1.08
C CYS A 14 -14.59 -4.08 0.01
N LEU A 15 -13.73 -4.15 -1.01
CA LEU A 15 -13.75 -3.15 -2.08
C LEU A 15 -15.10 -3.11 -2.81
N THR A 16 -15.76 -4.26 -2.96
CA THR A 16 -17.08 -4.37 -3.58
C THR A 16 -18.17 -3.57 -2.87
N ASP A 17 -18.04 -3.33 -1.56
CA ASP A 17 -19.03 -2.55 -0.80
C ASP A 17 -19.06 -1.06 -1.19
N TYR A 18 -18.06 -0.62 -1.95
CA TYR A 18 -17.97 0.74 -2.51
C TYR A 18 -18.58 0.85 -3.90
N PHE A 19 -19.08 -0.24 -4.46
CA PHE A 19 -19.62 -0.28 -5.82
C PHE A 19 -21.12 -0.51 -5.81
N ASP A 20 -21.81 0.24 -6.67
CA ASP A 20 -23.16 -0.05 -7.07
C ASP A 20 -23.13 -1.24 -8.05
N MET A 21 -23.71 -2.36 -7.63
CA MET A 21 -23.63 -3.61 -8.39
C MET A 21 -24.32 -3.51 -9.75
N GLU A 22 -25.43 -2.76 -9.87
CA GLU A 22 -26.12 -2.57 -11.14
C GLU A 22 -25.24 -1.79 -12.13
N LYS A 23 -24.55 -0.76 -11.65
CA LYS A 23 -23.60 0.01 -12.47
C LYS A 23 -22.37 -0.80 -12.85
N LEU A 24 -21.89 -1.65 -11.93
CA LEU A 24 -20.78 -2.55 -12.20
C LEU A 24 -21.12 -3.54 -13.30
N ASP A 25 -22.31 -4.15 -13.25
CA ASP A 25 -22.75 -5.10 -14.26
C ASP A 25 -23.05 -4.42 -15.60
N ALA A 26 -23.60 -3.22 -15.58
CA ALA A 26 -23.76 -2.42 -16.79
C ALA A 26 -22.40 -2.06 -17.43
N ALA A 27 -21.40 -1.74 -16.64
CA ALA A 27 -20.04 -1.49 -17.13
C ALA A 27 -19.41 -2.76 -17.74
N ARG A 28 -19.53 -3.91 -17.08
CA ARG A 28 -19.07 -5.21 -17.60
C ARG A 28 -19.70 -5.53 -18.96
N LYS A 29 -21.02 -5.37 -19.07
CA LYS A 29 -21.74 -5.59 -20.32
C LYS A 29 -21.24 -4.68 -21.43
N LYS A 30 -21.12 -3.37 -21.14
CA LYS A 30 -20.63 -2.39 -22.11
C LYS A 30 -19.22 -2.73 -22.63
N ILE A 31 -18.35 -3.25 -21.75
CA ILE A 31 -17.00 -3.64 -22.14
C ILE A 31 -17.01 -4.91 -22.99
N ALA A 32 -17.81 -5.91 -22.59
CA ALA A 32 -17.94 -7.15 -23.33
C ALA A 32 -18.52 -6.96 -24.74
N GLU A 33 -19.34 -5.94 -24.94
CA GLU A 33 -19.96 -5.57 -26.22
C GLU A 33 -19.08 -4.60 -27.05
N SER A 34 -17.90 -4.23 -26.58
CA SER A 34 -17.03 -3.27 -27.27
C SER A 34 -16.22 -3.93 -28.39
N ASP A 35 -16.32 -3.40 -29.60
CA ASP A 35 -15.54 -3.82 -30.76
C ASP A 35 -14.13 -3.15 -30.82
N ILE A 36 -13.82 -2.28 -29.87
CA ILE A 36 -12.55 -1.57 -29.81
C ILE A 36 -11.80 -1.92 -28.53
N PRO A 37 -10.46 -1.82 -28.52
CA PRO A 37 -9.67 -1.98 -27.29
C PRO A 37 -10.12 -0.98 -26.21
N VAL A 38 -10.33 -1.48 -24.98
CA VAL A 38 -10.76 -0.67 -23.83
C VAL A 38 -9.68 -0.71 -22.76
N ILE A 39 -9.33 0.45 -22.22
CA ILE A 39 -8.47 0.59 -21.05
C ILE A 39 -9.33 1.04 -19.88
N ILE A 40 -9.29 0.27 -18.79
CA ILE A 40 -10.03 0.57 -17.56
C ILE A 40 -9.02 1.01 -16.52
N ILE A 41 -9.20 2.22 -15.98
CA ILE A 41 -8.26 2.80 -15.01
C ILE A 41 -8.99 3.11 -13.71
N GLY A 42 -8.40 2.72 -12.60
CA GLY A 42 -8.86 3.08 -11.26
C GLY A 42 -8.87 1.92 -10.29
N THR A 43 -9.08 2.25 -9.02
CA THR A 43 -9.25 1.25 -7.96
C THR A 43 -10.49 0.42 -8.24
N GLY A 44 -10.33 -0.90 -8.38
CA GLY A 44 -11.42 -1.81 -8.74
C GLY A 44 -11.56 -2.07 -10.25
N ALA A 45 -10.64 -1.62 -11.09
CA ALA A 45 -10.67 -1.92 -12.53
C ALA A 45 -10.80 -3.42 -12.81
N ALA A 46 -10.11 -4.28 -12.05
CA ALA A 46 -10.21 -5.73 -12.17
C ALA A 46 -11.57 -6.30 -11.69
N LEU A 47 -12.40 -5.55 -10.98
CA LEU A 47 -13.80 -5.94 -10.73
C LEU A 47 -14.66 -5.83 -12.00
N VAL A 48 -14.31 -4.88 -12.86
CA VAL A 48 -15.05 -4.63 -14.10
C VAL A 48 -14.65 -5.62 -15.19
N ALA A 49 -13.34 -5.91 -15.32
CA ALA A 49 -12.83 -6.85 -16.32
C ALA A 49 -11.80 -7.82 -15.70
N PRO A 50 -12.29 -8.85 -14.98
CA PRO A 50 -11.43 -9.77 -14.21
C PRO A 50 -10.50 -10.63 -15.06
N GLU A 51 -10.85 -10.84 -16.34
CA GLU A 51 -10.09 -11.69 -17.28
C GLU A 51 -9.19 -10.86 -18.23
N ALA A 52 -9.17 -9.55 -18.09
CA ALA A 52 -8.33 -8.70 -18.91
C ALA A 52 -6.88 -8.70 -18.41
N THR A 53 -5.95 -8.30 -19.29
CA THR A 53 -4.56 -8.05 -18.88
C THR A 53 -4.54 -7.02 -17.74
N LEU A 54 -3.98 -7.41 -16.61
CA LEU A 54 -3.97 -6.64 -15.39
C LEU A 54 -2.61 -6.00 -15.14
N VAL A 55 -2.59 -4.67 -15.17
CA VAL A 55 -1.45 -3.86 -14.72
C VAL A 55 -1.78 -3.31 -13.34
N TYR A 56 -1.04 -3.72 -12.33
CA TYR A 56 -1.23 -3.25 -10.96
C TYR A 56 -0.29 -2.08 -10.67
N ALA A 57 -0.86 -0.89 -10.52
CA ALA A 57 -0.11 0.30 -10.13
C ALA A 57 0.03 0.35 -8.60
N ASP A 58 1.27 0.38 -8.13
CA ASP A 58 1.62 0.32 -6.72
C ASP A 58 2.57 1.44 -6.32
N MET A 59 2.64 1.72 -5.03
CA MET A 59 3.61 2.64 -4.44
C MET A 59 3.77 2.35 -2.95
N ALA A 60 4.94 2.68 -2.39
CA ALA A 60 5.19 2.56 -0.97
C ALA A 60 4.27 3.49 -0.17
N ARG A 61 3.87 3.07 1.03
CA ARG A 61 3.01 3.86 1.93
C ARG A 61 3.61 5.22 2.28
N TRP A 62 4.92 5.29 2.34
CA TRP A 62 5.64 6.54 2.49
C TRP A 62 5.23 7.57 1.42
N GLU A 63 5.21 7.19 0.15
CA GLU A 63 4.81 8.09 -0.93
C GLU A 63 3.33 8.44 -0.83
N ILE A 64 2.47 7.50 -0.44
CA ILE A 64 1.05 7.79 -0.20
C ILE A 64 0.90 8.87 0.87
N GLN A 65 1.65 8.79 1.97
CA GLN A 65 1.63 9.80 3.02
C GLN A 65 2.12 11.16 2.53
N GLN A 66 3.18 11.19 1.71
CA GLN A 66 3.65 12.44 1.11
C GLN A 66 2.59 13.05 0.19
N ARG A 67 1.87 12.24 -0.58
CA ARG A 67 0.76 12.71 -1.43
C ARG A 67 -0.43 13.22 -0.61
N PHE A 68 -0.74 12.63 0.54
CA PHE A 68 -1.69 13.21 1.49
C PHE A 68 -1.26 14.61 1.95
N ARG A 69 0.02 14.78 2.29
CA ARG A 69 0.56 16.08 2.75
C ARG A 69 0.52 17.15 1.68
N ARG A 70 0.61 16.74 0.43
CA ARG A 70 0.49 17.64 -0.72
C ARG A 70 -0.96 17.79 -1.22
N HIS A 71 -1.92 17.16 -0.55
CA HIS A 71 -3.35 17.16 -0.94
C HIS A 71 -3.61 16.63 -2.36
N GLU A 72 -2.77 15.73 -2.85
CA GLU A 72 -2.83 15.18 -4.20
C GLU A 72 -3.78 13.99 -4.32
N VAL A 73 -4.03 13.29 -3.22
CA VAL A 73 -4.83 12.07 -3.19
C VAL A 73 -6.05 12.21 -2.29
N LYS A 74 -7.03 11.37 -2.53
CA LYS A 74 -8.28 11.31 -1.78
C LYS A 74 -8.56 9.88 -1.32
N ALA A 75 -9.44 9.75 -0.34
CA ALA A 75 -9.88 8.47 0.18
C ALA A 75 -10.84 7.75 -0.78
N LEU A 76 -11.08 6.46 -0.54
CA LEU A 76 -12.05 5.68 -1.30
C LEU A 76 -13.45 6.27 -1.13
N GLY A 77 -14.12 6.49 -2.25
CA GLY A 77 -15.53 6.90 -2.31
C GLY A 77 -15.83 8.35 -1.94
N ILE A 78 -14.85 9.13 -1.48
CA ILE A 78 -15.05 10.56 -1.13
C ILE A 78 -13.90 11.42 -1.65
N ASP A 79 -14.19 12.72 -1.82
CA ASP A 79 -13.14 13.71 -2.02
C ASP A 79 -12.89 14.45 -0.70
N ASN A 80 -11.81 14.10 -0.04
CA ASN A 80 -11.41 14.63 1.25
C ASN A 80 -10.02 15.26 1.22
N ARG A 81 -9.57 15.74 0.09
CA ARG A 81 -8.24 16.34 -0.08
C ARG A 81 -8.02 17.55 0.82
N GLU A 82 -9.08 18.29 1.12
CA GLU A 82 -9.03 19.46 1.99
C GLU A 82 -9.11 19.13 3.49
N GLU A 83 -9.31 17.86 3.85
CA GLU A 83 -9.28 17.44 5.26
C GLU A 83 -7.85 17.56 5.82
N PRO A 84 -7.73 17.78 7.15
CA PRO A 84 -6.43 17.66 7.81
C PRO A 84 -5.74 16.32 7.49
N VAL A 85 -4.45 16.36 7.20
CA VAL A 85 -3.65 15.19 6.81
C VAL A 85 -3.77 14.04 7.83
N SER A 86 -3.84 14.37 9.11
CA SER A 86 -4.04 13.38 10.19
C SER A 86 -5.34 12.60 10.05
N LEU A 87 -6.42 13.25 9.60
CA LEU A 87 -7.70 12.57 9.35
C LEU A 87 -7.68 11.75 8.07
N GLN A 88 -7.03 12.24 7.03
CA GLN A 88 -6.81 11.47 5.80
C GLN A 88 -5.98 10.21 6.11
N TYR A 89 -4.90 10.35 6.89
CA TYR A 89 -4.07 9.23 7.32
C TYR A 89 -4.86 8.22 8.16
N LYS A 90 -5.62 8.71 9.14
CA LYS A 90 -6.46 7.85 9.98
C LYS A 90 -7.44 7.03 9.14
N ARG A 91 -8.11 7.66 8.17
CA ARG A 91 -9.01 6.96 7.24
C ARG A 91 -8.24 5.94 6.40
N GLY A 92 -7.12 6.32 5.83
CA GLY A 92 -6.25 5.45 5.08
C GLY A 92 -5.86 4.21 5.88
N TYR A 93 -5.36 4.40 7.09
CA TYR A 93 -4.88 3.33 7.96
C TYR A 93 -5.98 2.35 8.39
N PHE A 94 -7.13 2.85 8.85
CA PHE A 94 -8.18 2.01 9.43
C PHE A 94 -9.15 1.45 8.38
N ASN A 95 -9.28 2.10 7.23
CA ASN A 95 -10.24 1.73 6.20
C ASN A 95 -9.55 1.43 4.86
N ASP A 96 -9.09 2.45 4.16
CA ASP A 96 -8.82 2.35 2.73
C ASP A 96 -7.68 1.37 2.42
N TRP A 97 -6.59 1.44 3.18
CA TRP A 97 -5.46 0.53 2.98
C TRP A 97 -5.82 -0.91 3.32
N ARG A 98 -6.63 -1.13 4.35
CA ARG A 98 -7.11 -2.48 4.70
C ARG A 98 -7.91 -3.09 3.57
N ILE A 99 -8.83 -2.31 3.00
CA ILE A 99 -9.67 -2.73 1.88
C ILE A 99 -8.82 -3.00 0.64
N CYS A 100 -7.91 -2.09 0.32
CA CYS A 100 -7.03 -2.23 -0.83
C CYS A 100 -6.04 -3.40 -0.67
N ASP A 101 -5.50 -3.62 0.54
CA ASP A 101 -4.60 -4.73 0.82
C ASP A 101 -5.32 -6.08 0.67
N HIS A 102 -6.52 -6.22 1.24
CA HIS A 102 -7.33 -7.44 1.05
C HIS A 102 -7.63 -7.69 -0.42
N TYR A 103 -8.00 -6.63 -1.16
CA TYR A 103 -8.27 -6.77 -2.57
C TYR A 103 -7.02 -7.12 -3.38
N LYS A 104 -5.91 -6.47 -3.10
CA LYS A 104 -4.59 -6.76 -3.69
C LYS A 104 -4.22 -8.23 -3.49
N ASP A 105 -4.46 -8.79 -2.31
CA ASP A 105 -4.18 -10.19 -2.03
C ASP A 105 -4.94 -11.13 -2.97
N THR A 106 -6.21 -10.84 -3.25
CA THR A 106 -7.01 -11.64 -4.21
C THR A 106 -6.52 -11.55 -5.66
N LEU A 107 -5.78 -10.49 -5.99
CA LEU A 107 -5.25 -10.24 -7.32
C LEU A 107 -3.80 -10.69 -7.48
N PHE A 108 -3.07 -10.90 -6.39
CA PHE A 108 -1.62 -11.00 -6.36
C PHE A 108 -1.05 -11.99 -7.38
N THR A 109 -1.67 -13.15 -7.53
CA THR A 109 -1.26 -14.17 -8.51
C THR A 109 -1.82 -13.95 -9.91
N LYS A 110 -2.74 -12.99 -10.07
CA LYS A 110 -3.40 -12.69 -11.34
C LYS A 110 -2.80 -11.49 -12.08
N VAL A 111 -2.03 -10.67 -11.39
CA VAL A 111 -1.38 -9.49 -11.97
C VAL A 111 -0.41 -9.93 -13.06
N ASP A 112 -0.51 -9.36 -14.25
CA ASP A 112 0.38 -9.62 -15.37
C ASP A 112 1.60 -8.71 -15.35
N PHE A 113 1.39 -7.44 -14.97
CA PHE A 113 2.45 -6.45 -14.89
C PHE A 113 2.34 -5.63 -13.60
N TRP A 114 3.45 -5.43 -12.94
CA TRP A 114 3.57 -4.55 -11.78
C TRP A 114 4.16 -3.22 -12.20
N LEU A 115 3.47 -2.14 -11.85
CA LEU A 115 3.84 -0.78 -12.18
C LEU A 115 4.20 -0.02 -10.91
N ASP A 116 5.49 0.21 -10.70
CA ASP A 116 5.97 1.10 -9.64
C ASP A 116 5.69 2.55 -10.01
N THR A 117 4.82 3.19 -9.24
CA THR A 117 4.40 4.59 -9.42
C THR A 117 4.96 5.50 -8.34
N HIS A 118 6.01 5.06 -7.64
CA HIS A 118 6.62 5.79 -6.54
C HIS A 118 7.07 7.19 -6.95
N ILE A 119 7.75 7.30 -8.09
CA ILE A 119 8.18 8.59 -8.64
C ILE A 119 7.18 9.07 -9.68
N ALA A 120 6.52 10.18 -9.38
CA ALA A 120 5.56 10.80 -10.28
C ALA A 120 6.18 11.10 -11.67
N GLY A 121 5.49 10.70 -12.72
CA GLY A 121 5.96 10.92 -14.10
C GLY A 121 7.06 9.96 -14.58
N HIS A 122 7.57 9.09 -13.71
CA HIS A 122 8.62 8.11 -14.02
C HIS A 122 8.23 6.69 -13.62
N PRO A 123 7.10 6.16 -14.09
CA PRO A 123 6.68 4.82 -13.73
C PRO A 123 7.66 3.77 -14.28
N LYS A 124 7.82 2.68 -13.55
CA LYS A 124 8.63 1.52 -13.94
C LYS A 124 7.73 0.30 -13.95
N MET A 125 7.80 -0.51 -14.98
CA MET A 125 6.94 -1.67 -15.14
C MET A 125 7.77 -2.93 -15.37
N ILE A 126 7.37 -4.01 -14.71
CA ILE A 126 7.94 -5.35 -14.88
C ILE A 126 6.82 -6.37 -15.02
N ASP A 127 7.11 -7.47 -15.67
CA ASP A 127 6.19 -8.58 -15.79
C ASP A 127 6.09 -9.40 -14.48
N ARG A 128 5.13 -10.31 -14.46
CA ARG A 128 4.85 -11.20 -13.33
C ARG A 128 6.06 -12.03 -12.93
N GLU A 129 6.73 -12.63 -13.89
CA GLU A 129 7.85 -13.54 -13.64
C GLU A 129 9.02 -12.78 -12.99
N THR A 130 9.40 -11.65 -13.55
CA THR A 130 10.45 -10.77 -13.01
C THR A 130 10.09 -10.28 -11.60
N PHE A 131 8.82 -9.93 -11.37
CA PHE A 131 8.34 -9.50 -10.08
C PHE A 131 8.51 -10.59 -9.01
N PHE A 132 8.05 -11.81 -9.27
CA PHE A 132 8.16 -12.91 -8.30
C PHE A 132 9.61 -13.34 -8.07
N CYS A 133 10.43 -13.38 -9.10
CA CYS A 133 11.87 -13.63 -8.96
C CYS A 133 12.54 -12.58 -8.07
N GLY A 134 12.21 -11.30 -8.26
CA GLY A 134 12.71 -10.20 -7.43
C GLY A 134 12.28 -10.32 -5.96
N ILE A 135 11.01 -10.66 -5.71
CA ILE A 135 10.48 -10.90 -4.36
C ILE A 135 11.20 -12.07 -3.69
N GLU A 136 11.30 -13.20 -4.37
CA GLU A 136 11.95 -14.39 -3.84
C GLU A 136 13.40 -14.12 -3.47
N LYS A 137 14.13 -13.45 -4.35
CA LYS A 137 15.52 -13.05 -4.10
C LYS A 137 15.63 -12.10 -2.90
N THR A 138 14.72 -11.15 -2.77
CA THR A 138 14.71 -10.19 -1.65
C THR A 138 14.34 -10.90 -0.34
N ALA A 139 13.32 -11.78 -0.37
CA ALA A 139 12.85 -12.50 0.80
C ALA A 139 13.82 -13.57 1.30
N SER A 140 14.70 -14.08 0.44
CA SER A 140 15.74 -15.04 0.83
C SER A 140 16.89 -14.38 1.59
N GLY A 141 17.02 -13.05 1.52
CA GLY A 141 18.02 -12.26 2.22
C GLY A 141 17.48 -11.60 3.49
N PRO A 142 18.37 -11.06 4.32
CA PRO A 142 17.92 -10.23 5.43
C PRO A 142 17.36 -8.90 4.92
N PHE A 143 16.19 -8.52 5.40
CA PHE A 143 15.66 -7.18 5.23
C PHE A 143 15.23 -6.63 6.58
N ARG A 144 15.23 -5.33 6.70
CA ARG A 144 14.81 -4.67 7.94
C ARG A 144 13.76 -3.62 7.66
N VAL A 145 12.88 -3.45 8.62
CA VAL A 145 11.92 -2.36 8.68
C VAL A 145 12.41 -1.40 9.76
N VAL A 146 12.66 -0.17 9.37
CA VAL A 146 13.16 0.87 10.28
C VAL A 146 12.06 1.91 10.47
N PRO A 147 11.59 2.15 11.70
CA PRO A 147 10.63 3.22 11.97
C PRO A 147 11.17 4.55 11.49
N PHE A 148 10.33 5.38 10.95
CA PHE A 148 10.70 6.72 10.52
C PHE A 148 10.11 7.80 11.43
N PHE A 149 10.75 8.98 11.43
CA PHE A 149 10.32 10.12 12.22
C PHE A 149 10.05 11.32 11.32
N ASP A 150 8.85 11.84 11.42
CA ASP A 150 8.45 13.06 10.73
C ASP A 150 8.83 14.30 11.56
N PRO A 151 9.40 15.34 10.98
CA PRO A 151 9.67 16.59 11.68
C PRO A 151 8.40 17.39 12.05
N ALA A 152 7.24 17.02 11.55
CA ALA A 152 5.98 17.67 11.90
C ALA A 152 5.66 17.60 13.41
N PRO A 153 4.88 18.55 13.95
CA PRO A 153 4.70 18.72 15.40
C PRO A 153 3.81 17.68 16.09
N TRP A 154 3.30 16.70 15.37
CA TRP A 154 2.51 15.60 15.94
C TRP A 154 3.28 14.27 15.87
N GLY A 155 2.82 13.28 16.58
CA GLY A 155 3.44 11.95 16.56
C GLY A 155 4.81 11.94 17.21
N GLY A 156 5.81 11.40 16.59
CA GLY A 156 7.11 11.13 17.16
C GLY A 156 7.92 12.32 17.73
N GLN A 157 7.44 13.55 17.69
CA GLN A 157 8.17 14.71 18.23
C GLN A 157 8.51 14.53 19.71
N TRP A 158 7.58 14.05 20.49
CA TRP A 158 7.81 13.73 21.88
C TRP A 158 8.98 12.75 22.08
N MET A 159 9.03 11.69 21.29
CA MET A 159 10.12 10.71 21.34
C MET A 159 11.44 11.33 20.94
N LYS A 160 11.45 12.23 19.95
CA LYS A 160 12.66 12.94 19.53
C LYS A 160 13.23 13.80 20.67
N ASP A 161 12.35 14.47 21.41
CA ASP A 161 12.74 15.33 22.53
C ASP A 161 13.22 14.51 23.73
N VAL A 162 12.50 13.44 24.08
CA VAL A 162 12.80 12.63 25.28
C VAL A 162 13.98 11.69 25.07
N CYS A 163 14.15 11.17 23.85
CA CYS A 163 15.16 10.17 23.53
C CYS A 163 16.37 10.76 22.76
N ASP A 164 16.44 12.08 22.60
CA ASP A 164 17.48 12.79 21.85
C ASP A 164 17.72 12.20 20.44
N LEU A 165 16.60 11.94 19.74
CA LEU A 165 16.65 11.32 18.41
C LEU A 165 16.90 12.37 17.32
N ASP A 166 17.55 11.93 16.27
CA ASP A 166 17.89 12.76 15.11
C ASP A 166 16.63 13.38 14.48
N ARG A 167 16.54 14.72 14.56
CA ARG A 167 15.40 15.45 14.01
C ARG A 167 15.37 15.50 12.49
N SER A 168 16.45 15.16 11.82
CA SER A 168 16.47 15.03 10.36
C SER A 168 15.74 13.78 9.86
N LYS A 169 15.56 12.79 10.74
CA LYS A 169 14.74 11.62 10.45
C LYS A 169 13.26 11.95 10.51
N GLN A 170 12.50 11.26 9.74
CA GLN A 170 11.08 11.51 9.66
C GLN A 170 10.32 11.00 10.87
N ASN A 171 9.10 11.45 11.03
CA ASN A 171 8.33 11.17 12.23
C ASN A 171 8.06 9.69 12.41
N PHE A 172 8.05 9.26 13.67
CA PHE A 172 7.60 7.93 14.03
C PHE A 172 6.08 7.84 13.83
N GLY A 173 5.69 7.03 12.88
CA GLY A 173 4.29 6.65 12.68
C GLY A 173 3.98 5.38 13.47
N TRP A 174 2.72 5.20 13.83
CA TRP A 174 2.21 3.97 14.42
C TRP A 174 2.24 2.77 13.47
N CYS A 175 2.40 3.01 12.20
CA CYS A 175 2.70 2.00 11.21
C CYS A 175 4.20 2.00 10.97
N PHE A 176 4.75 0.85 10.74
CA PHE A 176 6.16 0.62 10.44
C PHE A 176 6.53 1.10 9.03
N ASP A 177 6.15 2.32 8.71
CA ASP A 177 6.66 2.99 7.54
C ASP A 177 8.07 3.47 7.83
N CYS A 178 8.98 3.13 6.97
CA CYS A 178 10.39 3.35 7.15
C CYS A 178 10.85 4.62 6.44
N VAL A 179 12.09 5.00 6.60
CA VAL A 179 12.71 6.02 5.75
C VAL A 179 12.77 5.53 4.30
N PRO A 180 12.78 6.42 3.29
CA PRO A 180 12.62 6.04 1.88
C PRO A 180 13.57 4.93 1.41
N GLU A 181 14.82 4.95 1.78
CA GLU A 181 15.81 3.96 1.35
C GLU A 181 15.64 2.58 1.99
N GLU A 182 14.88 2.51 3.09
CA GLU A 182 14.64 1.29 3.86
C GLU A 182 13.16 0.95 4.00
N ASN A 183 12.32 1.80 3.48
CA ASN A 183 10.87 1.78 3.65
C ASN A 183 10.17 0.84 2.68
N SER A 184 10.82 0.52 1.62
CA SER A 184 10.32 -0.37 0.60
C SER A 184 11.28 -1.53 0.41
N LEU A 185 10.75 -2.66 0.08
CA LEU A 185 11.55 -3.72 -0.51
C LEU A 185 11.84 -3.29 -1.93
N TYR A 186 13.09 -3.26 -2.28
CA TYR A 186 13.49 -2.99 -3.64
C TYR A 186 14.38 -4.09 -4.18
N PHE A 187 14.33 -4.26 -5.46
CA PHE A 187 15.25 -5.09 -6.20
C PHE A 187 15.63 -4.40 -7.52
N GLU A 188 16.72 -4.80 -8.08
CA GLU A 188 17.25 -4.20 -9.28
C GLU A 188 17.10 -5.14 -10.46
N VAL A 189 16.54 -4.61 -11.55
CA VAL A 189 16.37 -5.32 -12.81
C VAL A 189 17.05 -4.50 -13.90
N ASN A 190 18.12 -5.04 -14.52
CA ASN A 190 18.87 -4.35 -15.58
C ASN A 190 19.30 -2.92 -15.21
N GLY A 191 19.76 -2.72 -13.96
CA GLY A 191 20.20 -1.40 -13.47
C GLY A 191 19.05 -0.47 -13.08
N VAL A 192 17.80 -0.91 -13.16
CA VAL A 192 16.63 -0.11 -12.73
C VAL A 192 16.12 -0.64 -11.39
N ARG A 193 16.07 0.24 -10.40
CA ARG A 193 15.51 -0.06 -9.09
C ARG A 193 13.98 -0.06 -9.17
N PHE A 194 13.39 -1.15 -8.72
CA PHE A 194 11.95 -1.34 -8.57
C PHE A 194 11.59 -1.40 -7.09
N GLU A 195 10.58 -0.65 -6.66
CA GLU A 195 10.20 -0.52 -5.26
C GLU A 195 8.79 -1.06 -5.00
N LEU A 196 8.65 -1.69 -3.84
CA LEU A 196 7.38 -2.27 -3.38
C LEU A 196 7.11 -1.87 -1.94
N PRO A 197 5.84 -1.78 -1.54
CA PRO A 197 5.48 -1.62 -0.14
C PRO A 197 5.99 -2.80 0.70
N SER A 198 6.96 -2.57 1.57
CA SER A 198 7.58 -3.62 2.39
C SER A 198 6.58 -4.28 3.35
N VAL A 199 5.68 -3.49 3.90
CA VAL A 199 4.66 -3.97 4.86
C VAL A 199 3.72 -4.95 4.17
N ASP A 200 3.30 -4.67 2.95
CA ASP A 200 2.40 -5.53 2.19
C ASP A 200 3.01 -6.91 1.94
N LEU A 201 4.29 -6.94 1.55
CA LEU A 201 4.99 -8.20 1.35
C LEU A 201 5.11 -9.03 2.63
N VAL A 202 5.47 -8.38 3.73
CA VAL A 202 5.64 -9.06 5.02
C VAL A 202 4.31 -9.55 5.58
N LEU A 203 3.26 -8.75 5.52
CA LEU A 203 1.98 -9.08 6.13
C LEU A 203 1.10 -9.97 5.24
N LEU A 204 1.06 -9.71 3.93
CA LEU A 204 0.19 -10.43 3.01
C LEU A 204 0.79 -11.74 2.52
N LYS A 205 2.12 -11.80 2.36
CA LYS A 205 2.81 -12.92 1.73
C LYS A 205 3.82 -13.62 2.65
N SER A 206 3.74 -13.37 3.96
CA SER A 206 4.70 -13.94 4.90
C SER A 206 4.77 -15.47 4.85
N LYS A 207 3.64 -16.16 4.69
CA LYS A 207 3.63 -17.63 4.56
C LYS A 207 4.19 -18.14 3.24
N GLU A 208 3.88 -17.46 2.14
CA GLU A 208 4.22 -17.88 0.80
C GLU A 208 5.66 -17.50 0.45
N VAL A 209 6.10 -16.33 0.89
CA VAL A 209 7.40 -15.75 0.55
C VAL A 209 8.46 -16.08 1.59
N LEU A 210 8.10 -16.08 2.88
CA LEU A 210 9.04 -16.31 3.98
C LEU A 210 9.01 -17.72 4.53
N GLY A 211 8.09 -18.56 4.07
CA GLY A 211 7.94 -19.95 4.52
C GLY A 211 7.41 -20.13 5.93
N GLU A 212 7.38 -19.06 6.71
CA GLU A 212 6.86 -19.06 8.09
C GLU A 212 6.04 -17.81 8.37
N PRO A 213 5.02 -17.88 9.23
CA PRO A 213 4.30 -16.69 9.68
C PRO A 213 5.26 -15.68 10.32
N VAL A 214 5.01 -14.40 10.07
CA VAL A 214 5.78 -13.31 10.69
C VAL A 214 5.79 -13.43 12.22
N GLU A 215 4.68 -13.83 12.81
CA GLU A 215 4.54 -14.05 14.24
C GLU A 215 5.52 -15.11 14.79
N ALA A 216 5.83 -16.14 14.01
CA ALA A 216 6.80 -17.15 14.43
C ALA A 216 8.23 -16.63 14.47
N ARG A 217 8.59 -15.69 13.57
CA ARG A 217 9.94 -15.10 13.53
C ARG A 217 10.15 -14.01 14.59
N PHE A 218 9.14 -13.19 14.82
CA PHE A 218 9.23 -12.11 15.81
C PHE A 218 8.91 -12.58 17.22
N GLY A 219 8.35 -13.79 17.35
CA GLY A 219 8.09 -14.44 18.60
C GLY A 219 7.22 -13.62 19.57
N LYS A 220 7.20 -14.03 20.82
CA LYS A 220 6.44 -13.36 21.91
C LYS A 220 6.98 -11.97 22.31
N ARG A 221 7.97 -11.43 21.59
CA ARG A 221 8.56 -10.11 21.91
C ARG A 221 7.67 -8.94 21.53
N PHE A 222 6.73 -9.17 20.64
CA PHE A 222 5.71 -8.18 20.32
C PHE A 222 4.36 -8.81 20.68
N PRO A 223 3.85 -8.56 21.89
CA PRO A 223 2.46 -8.88 22.16
C PRO A 223 1.64 -8.20 21.09
N ASN A 224 0.79 -8.99 20.44
CA ASN A 224 -0.10 -8.54 19.41
C ASN A 224 -0.79 -7.24 19.89
N PRO A 225 -0.50 -6.07 19.34
CA PRO A 225 -1.11 -4.82 19.80
C PRO A 225 -2.55 -4.62 19.32
N PHE A 226 -3.13 -5.67 18.73
CA PHE A 226 -4.49 -5.66 18.18
C PHE A 226 -5.31 -6.81 18.69
#